data_ca2dd387287eb6d074f6870abaaac054
#
_entry.id   ca2dd387287eb6d074f6870abaaac054
#
_cell.length_a   1.000
_cell.length_b   1.000
_cell.length_c   1.000
_cell.angle_alpha   90.00
_cell.angle_beta   90.00
_cell.angle_gamma   90.00
#
_symmetry.space_group_name_H-M   'P 1'
#
loop_
_entity.id
_entity.type
_entity.pdbx_description
1 polymer ?
#
loop_
_entity_poly.entity_id
_entity_poly.type
_entity_poly.pdbx_seq_one_letter_code
_entity_poly.pdbx_strand_id
1 'polypeptide(L)' 'MNLQDTIINEMMKERVPVTLYLMNGFQMRGIITACDISVVVLVTDGRQQMIYKHSVSTITPMKPLKSAMPKN' A
#
# COMPACT_ATOMS: atom_id res chain seq x y z
N MET A 1 -11.25 13.35 3.11
CA MET A 1 -10.28 12.26 2.87
C MET A 1 -10.89 10.96 3.36
N ASN A 2 -10.86 9.92 2.55
CA ASN A 2 -11.43 8.64 2.94
C ASN A 2 -10.39 7.79 3.68
N LEU A 3 -10.84 6.68 4.26
CA LEU A 3 -9.97 5.81 5.04
C LEU A 3 -8.82 5.23 4.21
N GLN A 4 -9.10 4.87 2.95
CA GLN A 4 -8.07 4.33 2.07
C GLN A 4 -6.91 5.31 1.90
N ASP A 5 -7.22 6.57 1.63
CA ASP A 5 -6.18 7.59 1.46
C ASP A 5 -5.39 7.80 2.74
N THR A 6 -6.08 7.81 3.87
CA THR A 6 -5.42 7.98 5.17
C THR A 6 -4.45 6.85 5.45
N ILE A 7 -4.86 5.61 5.19
CA ILE A 7 -4.01 4.44 5.44
C ILE A 7 -2.82 4.43 4.49
N ILE A 8 -3.04 4.69 3.21
CA ILE A 8 -1.94 4.69 2.23
C ILE A 8 -0.94 5.80 2.55
N ASN A 9 -1.44 6.98 2.92
CA ASN A 9 -0.56 8.09 3.28
C ASN A 9 0.29 7.75 4.50
N GLU A 10 -0.27 7.08 5.48
CA GLU A 10 0.53 6.65 6.63
C GLU A 10 1.59 5.64 6.23
N MET A 11 1.24 4.67 5.38
CA MET A 11 2.21 3.68 4.91
C MET A 11 3.38 4.33 4.18
N MET A 12 3.09 5.35 3.36
CA MET A 12 4.14 6.08 2.66
C MET A 12 5.01 6.88 3.62
N LYS A 13 4.37 7.63 4.51
CA LYS A 13 5.06 8.52 5.43
C LYS A 13 5.98 7.75 6.36
N GLU A 14 5.50 6.62 6.89
CA GLU A 14 6.24 5.81 7.84
C GLU A 14 7.11 4.76 7.15
N ARG A 15 7.09 4.71 5.82
CA ARG A 15 7.86 3.76 5.02
C ARG A 15 7.64 2.32 5.47
N VAL A 16 6.38 1.98 5.69
CA VAL A 16 6.00 0.65 6.19
C VAL A 16 6.04 -0.33 5.02
N PRO A 17 6.82 -1.42 5.13
CA PRO A 17 6.76 -2.47 4.10
C PRO A 17 5.36 -3.07 4.04
N VAL A 18 4.92 -3.37 2.82
CA VAL A 18 3.59 -3.93 2.61
C VAL A 18 3.68 -5.17 1.73
N THR A 19 2.68 -6.04 1.87
CA THR A 19 2.40 -7.08 0.88
C THR A 19 1.15 -6.65 0.12
N LEU A 20 1.28 -6.58 -1.18
CA LEU A 20 0.21 -6.14 -2.06
C LEU A 20 -0.27 -7.34 -2.86
N TYR A 21 -1.56 -7.63 -2.76
CA TYR A 21 -2.17 -8.78 -3.44
C TYR A 21 -2.94 -8.27 -4.66
N LEU A 22 -2.63 -8.86 -5.81
CA LEU A 22 -3.32 -8.53 -7.05
C LEU A 22 -4.56 -9.40 -7.23
N MET A 23 -5.45 -8.94 -8.10
CA MET A 23 -6.71 -9.66 -8.35
C MET A 23 -6.47 -11.04 -8.95
N ASN A 24 -5.34 -11.24 -9.63
CA ASN A 24 -4.98 -12.54 -10.22
C ASN A 24 -4.27 -13.47 -9.24
N GLY A 25 -4.12 -13.05 -7.97
CA GLY A 25 -3.49 -13.87 -6.95
C GLY A 25 -2.00 -13.65 -6.75
N PHE A 26 -1.35 -12.88 -7.60
CA PHE A 26 0.06 -12.55 -7.40
C PHE A 26 0.25 -11.67 -6.18
N GLN A 27 1.38 -11.84 -5.52
CA GLN A 27 1.77 -11.01 -4.37
C GLN A 27 3.02 -10.23 -4.72
N MET A 28 3.07 -8.99 -4.23
CA MET A 28 4.24 -8.13 -4.37
C MET A 28 4.55 -7.52 -3.02
N ARG A 29 5.81 -7.42 -2.67
CA ARG A 29 6.23 -6.81 -1.41
C ARG A 29 7.12 -5.63 -1.68
N GLY A 30 7.01 -4.63 -0.84
CA GLY A 30 7.84 -3.45 -0.97
C GLY A 30 7.30 -2.29 -0.18
N ILE A 31 7.74 -1.10 -0.54
CA ILE A 31 7.32 0.13 0.12
C ILE A 31 6.61 0.99 -0.91
N ILE A 32 5.43 1.49 -0.53
CA ILE A 32 4.70 2.43 -1.37
C ILE A 32 5.37 3.79 -1.26
N THR A 33 5.82 4.34 -2.38
CA THR A 33 6.51 5.62 -2.39
C THR A 33 5.70 6.74 -3.01
N ALA A 34 4.65 6.40 -3.75
CA ALA A 34 3.76 7.39 -4.34
C ALA A 34 2.44 6.74 -4.67
N CYS A 35 1.39 7.53 -4.72
CA CYS A 35 0.10 7.05 -5.21
C CYS A 35 -0.76 8.23 -5.66
N ASP A 36 -1.69 7.95 -6.53
CA ASP A 36 -2.74 8.90 -6.89
C ASP A 36 -4.06 8.16 -6.98
N ILE A 37 -5.04 8.74 -7.66
CA ILE A 37 -6.37 8.15 -7.71
C ILE A 37 -6.38 6.81 -8.45
N SER A 38 -5.43 6.58 -9.34
CA SER A 38 -5.45 5.41 -10.24
C SER A 38 -4.32 4.41 -10.00
N VAL A 39 -3.18 4.86 -9.47
CA VAL A 39 -1.99 4.02 -9.40
C VAL A 39 -1.32 4.12 -8.05
N VAL A 40 -0.55 3.06 -7.75
CA VAL A 40 0.33 2.98 -6.59
C VAL A 40 1.71 2.65 -7.12
N VAL A 41 2.75 3.35 -6.64
CA VAL A 41 4.13 3.02 -6.97
C VAL A 41 4.73 2.24 -5.80
N LEU A 42 5.17 1.03 -6.10
CA LEU A 42 5.78 0.14 -5.11
C LEU A 42 7.25 -0.03 -5.45
N VAL A 43 8.11 0.12 -4.46
CA VAL A 43 9.55 -0.10 -4.63
C VAL A 43 9.94 -1.41 -3.98
N THR A 44 10.52 -2.31 -4.77
CA THR A 44 11.00 -3.61 -4.32
C THR A 44 12.42 -3.80 -4.82
N ASP A 45 13.37 -4.00 -3.89
CA ASP A 45 14.78 -4.23 -4.25
C ASP A 45 15.32 -3.16 -5.22
N GLY A 46 14.97 -1.90 -4.95
CA GLY A 46 15.42 -0.78 -5.77
C GLY A 46 14.68 -0.60 -7.08
N ARG A 47 13.71 -1.45 -7.38
CA ARG A 47 12.90 -1.32 -8.59
C ARG A 47 11.58 -0.63 -8.27
N GLN A 48 11.23 0.32 -9.10
CA GLN A 48 9.93 0.99 -9.02
C GLN A 48 8.94 0.27 -9.92
N GLN A 49 7.77 -0.04 -9.37
CA GLN A 49 6.70 -0.67 -10.12
C GLN A 49 5.44 0.14 -9.96
N MET A 50 4.82 0.49 -11.07
CA MET A 50 3.55 1.21 -11.07
C MET A 50 2.43 0.20 -11.21
N ILE A 51 1.52 0.19 -10.27
CA ILE A 51 0.45 -0.80 -10.20
C ILE A 51 -0.87 -0.06 -10.23
N TYR A 52 -1.78 -0.48 -11.11
CA TYR A 52 -3.11 0.11 -11.18
C TYR A 52 -3.93 -0.33 -9.99
N LYS A 53 -4.56 0.62 -9.31
CA LYS A 53 -5.34 0.34 -8.10
C LYS A 53 -6.47 -0.67 -8.35
N HIS A 54 -7.09 -0.64 -9.53
CA HIS A 54 -8.17 -1.58 -9.81
C HIS A 54 -7.69 -3.03 -9.97
N SER A 55 -6.38 -3.24 -10.07
CA SER A 55 -5.80 -4.58 -10.10
C SER A 55 -5.42 -5.09 -8.70
N VAL A 56 -5.57 -4.26 -7.68
CA VAL A 56 -5.18 -4.59 -6.32
C VAL A 56 -6.40 -5.06 -5.55
N SER A 57 -6.30 -6.24 -4.92
CA SER A 57 -7.37 -6.71 -4.05
C SER A 57 -7.14 -6.32 -2.59
N THR A 58 -5.90 -6.42 -2.12
CA THR A 58 -5.59 -6.18 -0.70
C THR A 58 -4.18 -5.64 -0.57
N ILE A 59 -3.99 -4.74 0.38
CA ILE A 59 -2.66 -4.27 0.80
C ILE A 59 -2.54 -4.57 2.28
N THR A 60 -1.54 -5.37 2.66
CA THR A 60 -1.33 -5.75 4.05
C THR A 60 -0.04 -5.10 4.56
N PRO A 61 -0.13 -4.14 5.48
CA PRO A 61 1.08 -3.58 6.08
C PRO A 61 1.75 -4.62 6.97
N MET A 62 3.07 -4.59 7.00
CA MET A 62 3.85 -5.57 7.76
C MET A 62 3.92 -5.22 9.23
N LYS A 63 3.39 -4.06 9.63
CA LYS A 63 3.26 -3.68 11.03
C LYS A 63 1.96 -2.89 11.20
N PRO A 64 1.39 -2.82 12.43
CA PRO A 64 0.14 -2.10 12.63
C PRO A 64 0.25 -0.62 12.29
N LEU A 65 -0.82 -0.07 11.74
CA LEU A 65 -0.94 1.35 11.42
C LEU A 65 -1.83 2.02 12.44
N LYS A 66 -1.42 3.21 12.88
CA LYS A 66 -2.21 3.96 13.88
C LYS A 66 -3.59 4.33 13.34
N SER A 67 -3.67 4.74 12.08
CA SER A 67 -4.94 5.17 11.49
C SER A 67 -5.92 4.01 11.30
N ALA A 68 -5.46 2.76 11.32
CA ALA A 68 -6.30 1.58 11.16
C ALA A 68 -6.56 0.84 12.46
N MET A 69 -5.97 1.28 13.57
CA MET A 69 -6.15 0.61 14.86
C MET A 69 -7.50 1.00 15.49
N PRO A 70 -8.17 0.04 16.15
CA PRO A 70 -9.42 0.35 16.83
C PRO A 70 -9.17 1.37 17.95
N LYS A 71 -10.14 2.24 18.14
CA LYS A 71 -10.13 3.14 19.30
C LYS A 71 -10.76 2.44 20.49
N ASN A 72 -10.16 2.59 21.63
CA ASN A 72 -10.68 2.03 22.87
C ASN A 72 -11.02 3.14 23.84
#